data_d1b76b36ddc4ac48fd7e476a08429153
#
_entry.id   d1b76b36ddc4ac48fd7e476a08429153
#
_cell.length_a   1.000
_cell.length_b   1.000
_cell.length_c   1.000
_cell.angle_alpha   90.00
_cell.angle_beta   90.00
_cell.angle_gamma   90.00
#
_symmetry.space_group_name_H-M   'P 1'
#
loop_
_entity.id
_entity.type
_entity.pdbx_description
1 polymer ?
#
loop_
_entity_poly.entity_id
_entity_poly.type
_entity_poly.pdbx_seq_one_letter_code
_entity_poly.pdbx_strand_id
1 'polypeptide(L)'
;MIYTSTLPIYIGYEAREHEAWKVCDYSIRKFANQPIALKSENINEYARDHGEPQSTDFTFTRFWVPYLQNYSGWSIFVDCDFLFLKDPRTIMAHVDESKAVSVVQHPPYIPHTQVKMDGVSQHKSYRKNWASLMVFNNAHPSNKILTPKYLNDHVPGLDFHHLAWLDDEEIGSIPLEWNCLDNYYHLADPAAIHYTDGGPWFRGQYLNTRHAGAWVAMWNEQKTFE
;
A
#
# COMPACT_ATOMS: atom_id res chain seq x y z
N MET A 1 4.88 16.59 18.20
CA MET A 1 6.23 16.81 17.60
C MET A 1 6.02 17.17 16.14
N ILE A 2 6.60 18.27 15.64
CA ILE A 2 6.55 18.62 14.22
C ILE A 2 7.64 17.74 13.58
N TYR A 3 7.25 16.71 12.83
CA TYR A 3 8.20 15.92 12.03
C TYR A 3 8.72 16.82 10.89
N THR A 4 9.85 17.48 11.13
CA THR A 4 10.53 18.35 10.16
C THR A 4 11.41 17.56 9.18
N SER A 5 11.56 16.24 9.36
CA SER A 5 12.19 15.35 8.39
C SER A 5 11.14 14.88 7.37
N THR A 6 11.49 14.84 6.10
CA THR A 6 10.64 14.29 5.03
C THR A 6 10.30 12.85 5.37
N LEU A 7 8.99 12.56 5.56
CA LEU A 7 8.50 11.19 5.69
C LEU A 7 8.45 10.56 4.28
N PRO A 8 9.34 9.61 3.95
CA PRO A 8 9.31 8.97 2.63
C PRO A 8 8.02 8.18 2.44
N ILE A 9 7.38 8.37 1.28
CA ILE A 9 6.18 7.63 0.89
C ILE A 9 6.51 6.86 -0.39
N TYR A 10 6.39 5.54 -0.33
CA TYR A 10 6.62 4.63 -1.44
C TYR A 10 5.29 4.18 -2.03
N ILE A 11 5.13 4.31 -3.34
CA ILE A 11 3.98 3.77 -4.06
C ILE A 11 4.45 2.58 -4.89
N GLY A 12 3.86 1.41 -4.69
CA GLY A 12 4.09 0.26 -5.54
C GLY A 12 3.73 0.59 -6.99
N TYR A 13 4.59 0.25 -7.95
CA TYR A 13 4.32 0.53 -9.37
C TYR A 13 3.91 -0.75 -10.10
N GLU A 14 2.78 -0.68 -10.81
CA GLU A 14 2.28 -1.72 -11.70
C GLU A 14 1.95 -1.09 -13.06
N ALA A 15 2.58 -1.58 -14.12
CA ALA A 15 2.42 -0.99 -15.46
C ALA A 15 0.98 -1.07 -15.98
N ARG A 16 0.25 -2.16 -15.66
CA ARG A 16 -1.16 -2.35 -16.04
C ARG A 16 -2.11 -1.36 -15.34
N GLU A 17 -1.66 -0.81 -14.21
CA GLU A 17 -2.41 0.15 -13.38
C GLU A 17 -1.75 1.54 -13.37
N HIS A 18 -1.04 1.90 -14.44
CA HIS A 18 -0.31 3.16 -14.53
C HIS A 18 -1.20 4.40 -14.29
N GLU A 19 -2.45 4.37 -14.75
CA GLU A 19 -3.40 5.48 -14.52
C GLU A 19 -3.78 5.59 -13.03
N ALA A 20 -3.96 4.44 -12.34
CA ALA A 20 -4.18 4.44 -10.89
C ALA A 20 -2.97 4.99 -10.16
N TRP A 21 -1.76 4.53 -10.53
CA TRP A 21 -0.52 5.04 -9.95
C TRP A 21 -0.38 6.56 -10.09
N LYS A 22 -0.69 7.13 -11.25
CA LYS A 22 -0.66 8.59 -11.47
C LYS A 22 -1.61 9.34 -10.53
N VAL A 23 -2.82 8.83 -10.33
CA VAL A 23 -3.81 9.44 -9.44
C VAL A 23 -3.37 9.33 -7.99
N CYS A 24 -2.84 8.19 -7.57
CA CYS A 24 -2.28 8.00 -6.24
C CYS A 24 -1.14 8.99 -5.98
N ASP A 25 -0.14 9.04 -6.87
CA ASP A 25 1.00 9.95 -6.83
C ASP A 25 0.54 11.43 -6.72
N TYR A 26 -0.37 11.85 -7.61
CA TYR A 26 -0.89 13.21 -7.61
C TYR A 26 -1.64 13.54 -6.32
N SER A 27 -2.49 12.62 -5.83
CA SER A 27 -3.25 12.82 -4.60
C SER A 27 -2.34 13.03 -3.38
N ILE A 28 -1.19 12.34 -3.33
CA ILE A 28 -0.18 12.54 -2.28
C ILE A 28 0.52 13.88 -2.44
N ARG A 29 0.93 14.25 -3.66
CA ARG A 29 1.64 15.53 -3.92
C ARG A 29 0.83 16.75 -3.57
N LYS A 30 -0.48 16.69 -3.56
CA LYS A 30 -1.34 17.80 -3.09
C LYS A 30 -1.07 18.19 -1.64
N PHE A 31 -0.55 17.27 -0.83
CA PHE A 31 -0.34 17.47 0.61
C PHE A 31 1.12 17.31 1.03
N ALA A 32 1.87 16.47 0.36
CA ALA A 32 3.19 16.02 0.78
C ALA A 32 4.23 16.20 -0.33
N ASN A 33 5.49 15.87 -0.01
CA ASN A 33 6.54 15.80 -1.01
C ASN A 33 6.26 14.69 -2.03
N GLN A 34 6.94 14.76 -3.18
CA GLN A 34 6.84 13.75 -4.22
C GLN A 34 7.11 12.34 -3.65
N PRO A 35 6.17 11.39 -3.83
CA PRO A 35 6.39 10.02 -3.43
C PRO A 35 7.40 9.32 -4.35
N ILE A 36 7.86 8.16 -3.91
CA ILE A 36 8.87 7.34 -4.59
C ILE A 36 8.16 6.17 -5.28
N ALA A 37 8.27 6.07 -6.59
CA ALA A 37 7.81 4.89 -7.32
C ALA A 37 8.66 3.67 -6.96
N LEU A 38 8.05 2.65 -6.38
CA LEU A 38 8.73 1.43 -5.97
C LEU A 38 8.58 0.36 -7.05
N LYS A 39 9.67 0.10 -7.75
CA LYS A 39 9.76 -0.88 -8.83
C LYS A 39 10.87 -1.89 -8.53
N SER A 40 10.66 -3.15 -8.88
CA SER A 40 11.68 -4.19 -8.71
C SER A 40 12.96 -3.87 -9.47
N GLU A 41 12.87 -3.30 -10.68
CA GLU A 41 13.99 -2.89 -11.53
C GLU A 41 14.88 -1.81 -10.91
N ASN A 42 14.36 -1.04 -9.94
CA ASN A 42 15.09 0.02 -9.23
C ASN A 42 15.76 -0.48 -7.94
N ILE A 43 15.62 -1.76 -7.61
CA ILE A 43 16.23 -2.39 -6.43
C ILE A 43 17.36 -3.29 -6.89
N ASN A 44 18.60 -2.82 -6.80
CA ASN A 44 19.79 -3.50 -7.36
C ASN A 44 19.96 -4.95 -6.90
N GLU A 45 19.53 -5.27 -5.68
CA GLU A 45 19.68 -6.59 -5.08
C GLU A 45 18.43 -7.46 -5.21
N TYR A 46 17.38 -6.98 -5.89
CA TYR A 46 16.15 -7.76 -6.08
C TYR A 46 16.42 -8.90 -7.08
N ALA A 47 16.28 -10.13 -6.59
CA ALA A 47 16.51 -11.34 -7.37
C ALA A 47 15.50 -12.45 -7.04
N ARG A 48 14.30 -12.08 -6.54
CA ARG A 48 13.29 -13.06 -6.16
C ARG A 48 12.67 -13.71 -7.39
N ASP A 49 12.90 -15.02 -7.55
CA ASP A 49 12.36 -15.85 -8.62
C ASP A 49 12.10 -17.28 -8.10
N HIS A 50 10.95 -17.48 -7.48
CA HIS A 50 10.52 -18.78 -6.94
C HIS A 50 9.31 -19.36 -7.66
N GLY A 51 8.89 -18.75 -8.79
CA GLY A 51 7.68 -19.15 -9.51
C GLY A 51 6.38 -18.94 -8.72
N GLU A 52 6.44 -18.15 -7.65
CA GLU A 52 5.26 -17.84 -6.84
C GLU A 52 4.32 -16.88 -7.59
N PRO A 53 3.00 -17.05 -7.44
CA PRO A 53 2.04 -16.14 -8.05
C PRO A 53 2.26 -14.69 -7.56
N GLN A 54 2.41 -13.76 -8.49
CA GLN A 54 2.49 -12.34 -8.23
C GLN A 54 1.33 -11.64 -8.94
N SER A 55 0.46 -10.98 -8.15
CA SER A 55 -0.65 -10.22 -8.70
C SER A 55 -0.20 -8.89 -9.31
N THR A 56 0.90 -8.33 -8.82
CA THR A 56 1.49 -7.07 -9.26
C THR A 56 3.01 -7.13 -9.21
N ASP A 57 3.69 -6.25 -9.96
CA ASP A 57 5.16 -6.14 -9.97
C ASP A 57 5.71 -5.75 -8.59
N PHE A 58 4.89 -5.13 -7.75
CA PHE A 58 5.28 -4.73 -6.39
C PHE A 58 4.80 -5.70 -5.30
N THR A 59 4.34 -6.89 -5.66
CA THR A 59 3.88 -7.90 -4.68
C THR A 59 4.87 -8.10 -3.54
N PHE A 60 6.16 -8.22 -3.84
CA PHE A 60 7.20 -8.42 -2.83
C PHE A 60 8.08 -7.20 -2.58
N THR A 61 8.19 -6.27 -3.52
CA THR A 61 9.06 -5.08 -3.36
C THR A 61 8.63 -4.20 -2.19
N ARG A 62 7.36 -4.22 -1.80
CA ARG A 62 6.83 -3.47 -0.65
C ARG A 62 7.57 -3.73 0.66
N PHE A 63 8.10 -4.94 0.84
CA PHE A 63 8.82 -5.34 2.05
C PHE A 63 10.28 -4.92 2.06
N TRP A 64 10.79 -4.36 0.95
CA TRP A 64 12.14 -3.82 0.86
C TRP A 64 12.28 -2.42 1.47
N VAL A 65 11.19 -1.77 1.81
CA VAL A 65 11.19 -0.38 2.29
C VAL A 65 12.11 -0.17 3.50
N PRO A 66 12.12 -1.01 4.55
CA PRO A 66 13.05 -0.83 5.66
C PRO A 66 14.52 -0.92 5.24
N TYR A 67 14.87 -1.84 4.34
CA TYR A 67 16.22 -1.93 3.80
C TYR A 67 16.59 -0.69 2.96
N LEU A 68 15.71 -0.23 2.07
CA LEU A 68 15.92 0.97 1.25
C LEU A 68 16.08 2.24 2.09
N GLN A 69 15.51 2.25 3.31
CA GLN A 69 15.67 3.32 4.29
C GLN A 69 16.87 3.11 5.22
N ASN A 70 17.75 2.15 4.92
CA ASN A 70 18.90 1.80 5.77
C ASN A 70 18.49 1.53 7.23
N TYR A 71 17.30 0.94 7.41
CA TYR A 71 16.71 0.66 8.73
C TYR A 71 16.69 1.88 9.65
N SER A 72 16.31 3.05 9.11
CA SER A 72 16.33 4.32 9.85
C SER A 72 15.05 5.11 9.63
N GLY A 73 14.56 5.75 10.70
CA GLY A 73 13.38 6.61 10.66
C GLY A 73 12.09 5.87 10.35
N TRP A 74 11.15 6.60 9.78
CA TRP A 74 9.81 6.13 9.41
C TRP A 74 9.59 6.26 7.92
N SER A 75 8.72 5.42 7.37
CA SER A 75 8.29 5.50 5.98
C SER A 75 6.88 4.91 5.81
N ILE A 76 6.21 5.31 4.73
CA ILE A 76 4.92 4.75 4.33
C ILE A 76 5.13 3.98 3.03
N PHE A 77 4.57 2.77 2.95
CA PHE A 77 4.30 2.07 1.71
C PHE A 77 2.79 2.08 1.43
N VAL A 78 2.41 2.23 0.17
CA VAL A 78 1.02 2.13 -0.28
C VAL A 78 0.94 1.48 -1.66
N ASP A 79 -0.12 0.70 -1.91
CA ASP A 79 -0.45 0.16 -3.23
C ASP A 79 -0.85 1.30 -4.18
N CYS A 80 -0.69 1.11 -5.50
CA CYS A 80 -0.97 2.16 -6.49
C CYS A 80 -2.45 2.48 -6.67
N ASP A 81 -3.34 1.62 -6.21
CA ASP A 81 -4.79 1.74 -6.32
C ASP A 81 -5.45 2.51 -5.16
N PHE A 82 -4.68 3.40 -4.52
CA PHE A 82 -5.15 4.32 -3.49
C PHE A 82 -5.45 5.72 -4.04
N LEU A 83 -6.42 6.38 -3.41
CA LEU A 83 -6.72 7.80 -3.56
C LEU A 83 -6.69 8.46 -2.19
N PHE A 84 -5.71 9.32 -1.93
CA PHE A 84 -5.65 10.11 -0.69
C PHE A 84 -6.55 11.34 -0.77
N LEU A 85 -7.38 11.52 0.24
CA LEU A 85 -8.28 12.67 0.41
C LEU A 85 -7.81 13.60 1.52
N LYS A 86 -6.92 13.12 2.40
CA LYS A 86 -6.27 13.89 3.47
C LYS A 86 -4.74 13.76 3.35
N ASP A 87 -4.03 14.64 4.02
CA ASP A 87 -2.56 14.61 4.07
C ASP A 87 -2.07 13.27 4.67
N PRO A 88 -1.40 12.41 3.88
CA PRO A 88 -0.95 11.10 4.34
C PRO A 88 0.00 11.16 5.54
N ARG A 89 0.70 12.29 5.75
CA ARG A 89 1.61 12.45 6.89
C ARG A 89 0.88 12.50 8.23
N THR A 90 -0.41 12.87 8.23
CA THR A 90 -1.21 12.93 9.46
C THR A 90 -1.54 11.54 10.01
N ILE A 91 -1.32 10.47 9.24
CA ILE A 91 -1.41 9.07 9.73
C ILE A 91 -0.48 8.82 10.93
N MET A 92 0.63 9.58 11.01
CA MET A 92 1.60 9.46 12.10
C MET A 92 1.03 9.80 13.47
N ALA A 93 -0.09 10.53 13.55
CA ALA A 93 -0.79 10.79 14.81
C ALA A 93 -1.45 9.52 15.42
N HIS A 94 -1.59 8.47 14.62
CA HIS A 94 -2.22 7.20 15.02
C HIS A 94 -1.21 6.07 15.24
N VAL A 95 0.08 6.34 15.02
CA VAL A 95 1.14 5.33 15.11
C VAL A 95 1.64 5.21 16.55
N ASP A 96 1.74 3.98 17.03
CA ASP A 96 2.46 3.65 18.27
C ASP A 96 3.95 3.42 17.93
N GLU A 97 4.82 4.25 18.47
CA GLU A 97 6.27 4.22 18.19
C GLU A 97 6.95 2.91 18.65
N SER A 98 6.31 2.13 19.53
CA SER A 98 6.82 0.83 19.98
C SER A 98 6.59 -0.29 18.97
N LYS A 99 5.82 -0.06 17.89
CA LYS A 99 5.47 -1.07 16.88
C LYS A 99 6.47 -1.07 15.73
N ALA A 100 6.67 -2.25 15.15
CA ALA A 100 7.53 -2.43 13.99
C ALA A 100 6.86 -1.94 12.70
N VAL A 101 5.57 -2.27 12.55
CA VAL A 101 4.74 -1.88 11.41
C VAL A 101 3.35 -1.53 11.93
N SER A 102 2.76 -0.45 11.43
CA SER A 102 1.36 -0.12 11.70
C SER A 102 0.55 -0.23 10.41
N VAL A 103 -0.61 -0.90 10.51
CA VAL A 103 -1.50 -1.19 9.38
C VAL A 103 -2.96 -0.97 9.75
N VAL A 104 -3.83 -0.83 8.76
CA VAL A 104 -5.26 -0.96 9.00
C VAL A 104 -5.58 -2.44 9.14
N GLN A 105 -5.95 -2.85 10.35
CA GLN A 105 -6.29 -4.23 10.67
C GLN A 105 -7.72 -4.52 10.23
N HIS A 106 -7.91 -4.79 8.93
CA HIS A 106 -9.22 -5.12 8.39
C HIS A 106 -9.77 -6.39 9.07
N PRO A 107 -11.05 -6.39 9.49
CA PRO A 107 -11.69 -7.61 9.93
C PRO A 107 -11.72 -8.62 8.76
N PRO A 108 -11.74 -9.92 9.04
CA PRO A 108 -11.91 -10.93 8.00
C PRO A 108 -13.15 -10.65 7.16
N TYR A 109 -13.01 -10.56 5.85
CA TYR A 109 -14.14 -10.37 4.95
C TYR A 109 -14.07 -11.35 3.77
N ILE A 110 -15.24 -11.60 3.17
CA ILE A 110 -15.35 -12.42 1.97
C ILE A 110 -15.42 -11.48 0.77
N PRO A 111 -14.52 -11.61 -0.22
CA PRO A 111 -14.61 -10.82 -1.44
C PRO A 111 -15.97 -10.96 -2.11
N HIS A 112 -16.53 -9.86 -2.60
CA HIS A 112 -17.83 -9.85 -3.28
C HIS A 112 -17.77 -10.57 -4.62
N THR A 113 -16.60 -10.63 -5.24
CA THR A 113 -16.34 -11.30 -6.51
C THR A 113 -15.21 -12.31 -6.34
N GLN A 114 -15.22 -13.36 -7.17
CA GLN A 114 -14.12 -14.33 -7.20
C GLN A 114 -12.93 -13.85 -8.05
N VAL A 115 -13.15 -12.83 -8.85
CA VAL A 115 -12.16 -12.28 -9.80
C VAL A 115 -12.20 -10.77 -9.72
N LYS A 116 -11.04 -10.13 -9.62
CA LYS A 116 -10.89 -8.66 -9.69
C LYS A 116 -11.17 -8.15 -11.12
N MET A 117 -11.28 -6.83 -11.29
CA MET A 117 -11.52 -6.21 -12.60
C MET A 117 -10.41 -6.47 -13.63
N ASP A 118 -9.18 -6.71 -13.17
CA ASP A 118 -8.03 -7.08 -13.99
C ASP A 118 -7.94 -8.59 -14.34
N GLY A 119 -8.91 -9.40 -13.87
CA GLY A 119 -8.95 -10.85 -14.11
C GLY A 119 -8.19 -11.68 -13.07
N VAL A 120 -7.58 -11.08 -12.06
CA VAL A 120 -6.88 -11.79 -10.99
C VAL A 120 -7.86 -12.45 -10.02
N SER A 121 -7.67 -13.75 -9.73
CA SER A 121 -8.51 -14.49 -8.79
C SER A 121 -8.35 -13.95 -7.37
N GLN A 122 -9.47 -13.85 -6.66
CA GLN A 122 -9.52 -13.46 -5.26
C GLN A 122 -9.78 -14.67 -4.35
N HIS A 123 -9.01 -14.73 -3.26
CA HIS A 123 -9.18 -15.77 -2.25
C HIS A 123 -9.39 -15.14 -0.87
N LYS A 124 -10.14 -15.85 -0.01
CA LYS A 124 -10.18 -15.52 1.41
C LYS A 124 -8.76 -15.71 1.97
N SER A 125 -8.23 -14.67 2.59
CA SER A 125 -6.90 -14.70 3.19
C SER A 125 -6.96 -14.14 4.61
N TYR A 126 -6.17 -14.71 5.50
CA TYR A 126 -5.87 -14.15 6.80
C TYR A 126 -5.11 -12.82 6.60
N ARG A 127 -5.46 -11.77 7.34
CA ARG A 127 -4.87 -10.42 7.22
C ARG A 127 -4.94 -9.82 5.81
N LYS A 128 -6.04 -10.10 5.08
CA LYS A 128 -6.23 -9.57 3.73
C LYS A 128 -6.19 -8.03 3.74
N ASN A 129 -5.44 -7.44 2.79
CA ASN A 129 -5.22 -6.00 2.61
C ASN A 129 -4.46 -5.30 3.75
N TRP A 130 -3.90 -6.03 4.72
CA TRP A 130 -3.06 -5.41 5.76
C TRP A 130 -1.79 -4.81 5.16
N ALA A 131 -1.17 -5.50 4.21
CA ALA A 131 0.06 -5.05 3.56
C ALA A 131 -0.15 -4.04 2.42
N SER A 132 -1.38 -3.59 2.16
CA SER A 132 -1.66 -2.60 1.10
C SER A 132 -1.33 -1.16 1.49
N LEU A 133 -1.34 -0.86 2.80
CA LEU A 133 -0.83 0.37 3.39
C LEU A 133 -0.09 0.02 4.67
N MET A 134 1.21 0.32 4.72
CA MET A 134 2.07 0.03 5.86
C MET A 134 2.85 1.27 6.27
N VAL A 135 2.81 1.59 7.56
CA VAL A 135 3.70 2.59 8.15
C VAL A 135 4.80 1.83 8.88
N PHE A 136 6.00 1.88 8.35
CA PHE A 136 7.17 1.20 8.89
C PHE A 136 7.91 2.05 9.90
N ASN A 137 8.15 1.52 11.09
CA ASN A 137 9.26 1.93 11.93
C ASN A 137 10.51 1.21 11.41
N ASN A 138 11.22 1.84 10.46
CA ASN A 138 12.35 1.18 9.80
C ASN A 138 13.46 0.81 10.80
N ALA A 139 13.59 1.56 11.89
CA ALA A 139 14.62 1.34 12.92
C ALA A 139 14.26 0.20 13.90
N HIS A 140 13.01 -0.29 13.88
CA HIS A 140 12.59 -1.34 14.80
C HIS A 140 13.45 -2.61 14.61
N PRO A 141 13.93 -3.24 15.71
CA PRO A 141 14.83 -4.40 15.63
C PRO A 141 14.29 -5.54 14.75
N SER A 142 12.99 -5.83 14.85
CA SER A 142 12.36 -6.92 14.11
C SER A 142 12.33 -6.68 12.59
N ASN A 143 12.36 -5.42 12.13
CA ASN A 143 12.42 -5.11 10.70
C ASN A 143 13.82 -5.35 10.10
N LYS A 144 14.86 -5.52 10.91
CA LYS A 144 16.23 -5.79 10.43
C LYS A 144 16.40 -7.18 9.80
N ILE A 145 15.45 -8.09 10.02
CA ILE A 145 15.43 -9.38 9.31
C ILE A 145 15.14 -9.23 7.83
N LEU A 146 14.44 -8.14 7.41
CA LEU A 146 14.09 -7.86 6.03
C LEU A 146 15.32 -7.46 5.20
N THR A 147 16.34 -8.31 5.20
CA THR A 147 17.57 -8.16 4.42
C THR A 147 17.34 -8.63 2.98
N PRO A 148 18.16 -8.18 1.99
CA PRO A 148 18.11 -8.66 0.63
C PRO A 148 18.09 -10.19 0.52
N LYS A 149 18.93 -10.87 1.31
CA LYS A 149 18.97 -12.33 1.34
C LYS A 149 17.64 -12.91 1.79
N TYR A 150 17.09 -12.44 2.91
CA TYR A 150 15.82 -12.96 3.45
C TYR A 150 14.65 -12.68 2.49
N LEU A 151 14.58 -11.46 1.93
CA LEU A 151 13.53 -11.07 1.02
C LEU A 151 13.56 -11.82 -0.31
N ASN A 152 14.75 -12.20 -0.79
CA ASN A 152 14.90 -13.02 -1.99
C ASN A 152 14.62 -14.49 -1.75
N ASP A 153 15.07 -15.06 -0.63
CA ASP A 153 15.14 -16.51 -0.44
C ASP A 153 13.95 -17.12 0.31
N HIS A 154 13.22 -16.31 1.14
CA HIS A 154 12.15 -16.83 2.00
C HIS A 154 10.91 -17.25 1.21
N VAL A 155 10.46 -18.48 1.42
CA VAL A 155 9.21 -19.03 0.89
C VAL A 155 8.41 -19.70 2.01
N PRO A 156 7.06 -19.65 1.99
CA PRO A 156 6.24 -19.01 0.96
C PRO A 156 6.22 -17.48 1.12
N GLY A 157 6.22 -16.75 0.01
CA GLY A 157 6.16 -15.29 0.01
C GLY A 157 4.86 -14.72 0.61
N LEU A 158 3.82 -15.54 0.73
CA LEU A 158 2.58 -15.18 1.42
C LEU A 158 2.82 -14.80 2.89
N ASP A 159 3.85 -15.34 3.53
CA ASP A 159 4.23 -15.00 4.90
C ASP A 159 4.50 -13.51 5.06
N PHE A 160 5.11 -12.87 4.05
CA PHE A 160 5.33 -11.42 4.07
C PHE A 160 4.01 -10.64 4.11
N HIS A 161 3.00 -11.05 3.32
CA HIS A 161 1.68 -10.40 3.31
C HIS A 161 0.92 -10.61 4.62
N HIS A 162 1.25 -11.66 5.34
CA HIS A 162 0.72 -11.93 6.69
C HIS A 162 1.54 -11.26 7.80
N LEU A 163 2.61 -10.52 7.45
CA LEU A 163 3.54 -9.92 8.42
C LEU A 163 4.14 -10.96 9.38
N ALA A 164 4.40 -12.18 8.88
CA ALA A 164 4.76 -13.33 9.71
C ALA A 164 6.21 -13.26 10.27
N TRP A 165 6.97 -12.24 9.92
CA TRP A 165 8.26 -11.94 10.57
C TRP A 165 8.11 -11.16 11.89
N LEU A 166 6.88 -10.79 12.27
CA LEU A 166 6.55 -10.03 13.47
C LEU A 166 5.65 -10.85 14.39
N ASP A 167 5.82 -10.67 15.67
CA ASP A 167 4.82 -11.06 16.66
C ASP A 167 3.59 -10.13 16.56
N ASP A 168 2.42 -10.62 16.95
CA ASP A 168 1.15 -9.84 16.86
C ASP A 168 1.23 -8.52 17.64
N GLU A 169 1.94 -8.52 18.77
CA GLU A 169 2.19 -7.38 19.62
C GLU A 169 3.07 -6.32 18.98
N GLU A 170 3.83 -6.65 17.95
CA GLU A 170 4.69 -5.73 17.21
C GLU A 170 3.95 -5.03 16.05
N ILE A 171 2.71 -5.45 15.77
CA ILE A 171 1.88 -4.88 14.71
C ILE A 171 0.91 -3.85 15.30
N GLY A 172 1.11 -2.59 14.93
CA GLY A 172 0.23 -1.48 15.31
C GLY A 172 -1.04 -1.41 14.46
N SER A 173 -2.08 -0.77 15.02
CA SER A 173 -3.34 -0.55 14.34
C SER A 173 -3.50 0.92 13.95
N ILE A 174 -3.92 1.17 12.70
CA ILE A 174 -4.27 2.48 12.16
C ILE A 174 -5.78 2.51 11.92
N PRO A 175 -6.46 3.67 12.09
CA PRO A 175 -7.89 3.79 11.85
C PRO A 175 -8.31 3.39 10.43
N LEU A 176 -9.50 2.78 10.31
CA LEU A 176 -10.05 2.24 9.07
C LEU A 176 -10.18 3.31 7.95
N GLU A 177 -10.31 4.58 8.32
CA GLU A 177 -10.40 5.70 7.37
C GLU A 177 -9.17 5.84 6.45
N TRP A 178 -8.00 5.31 6.86
CA TRP A 178 -6.76 5.36 6.09
C TRP A 178 -6.65 4.27 5.02
N ASN A 179 -7.50 3.26 5.07
CA ASN A 179 -7.58 2.20 4.07
C ASN A 179 -9.04 1.79 3.89
N CYS A 180 -9.86 2.75 3.44
CA CYS A 180 -11.28 2.55 3.19
C CYS A 180 -11.45 1.73 1.91
N LEU A 181 -11.68 0.41 2.06
CA LEU A 181 -11.90 -0.47 0.92
C LEU A 181 -13.16 -0.04 0.15
N ASP A 182 -13.00 0.36 -1.11
CA ASP A 182 -14.12 0.70 -1.96
C ASP A 182 -15.10 -0.47 -2.09
N ASN A 183 -16.39 -0.20 -2.11
CA ASN A 183 -17.49 -1.18 -2.08
C ASN A 183 -17.66 -2.01 -0.81
N TYR A 184 -16.70 -2.02 0.14
CA TYR A 184 -16.80 -2.79 1.39
C TYR A 184 -17.17 -1.92 2.58
N TYR A 185 -16.68 -0.70 2.64
CA TYR A 185 -16.93 0.21 3.76
C TYR A 185 -17.70 1.46 3.35
N HIS A 186 -18.53 1.94 4.30
CA HIS A 186 -19.36 3.14 4.14
C HIS A 186 -18.91 4.20 5.14
N LEU A 187 -17.75 4.79 4.92
CA LEU A 187 -17.26 5.86 5.77
C LEU A 187 -17.72 7.22 5.22
N ALA A 188 -18.18 8.09 6.12
CA ALA A 188 -18.63 9.43 5.73
C ALA A 188 -17.46 10.35 5.35
N ASP A 189 -16.28 10.13 5.93
CA ASP A 189 -15.08 10.99 5.77
C ASP A 189 -13.81 10.14 5.70
N PRO A 190 -13.62 9.32 4.64
CA PRO A 190 -12.40 8.54 4.48
C PRO A 190 -11.19 9.43 4.29
N ALA A 191 -10.05 9.04 4.84
CA ALA A 191 -8.77 9.71 4.63
C ALA A 191 -8.08 9.23 3.34
N ALA A 192 -8.24 7.92 3.04
CA ALA A 192 -7.80 7.34 1.79
C ALA A 192 -8.78 6.23 1.35
N ILE A 193 -9.05 6.15 0.05
CA ILE A 193 -9.87 5.11 -0.58
C ILE A 193 -8.94 4.12 -1.25
N HIS A 194 -9.20 2.83 -1.07
CA HIS A 194 -8.48 1.73 -1.69
C HIS A 194 -9.41 0.94 -2.62
N TYR A 195 -9.12 0.97 -3.91
CA TYR A 195 -9.91 0.31 -4.95
C TYR A 195 -9.47 -1.15 -5.13
N THR A 196 -9.50 -1.93 -4.04
CA THR A 196 -8.93 -3.30 -3.96
C THR A 196 -9.47 -4.30 -4.99
N ASP A 197 -10.66 -4.07 -5.55
CA ASP A 197 -11.27 -4.91 -6.60
C ASP A 197 -10.99 -4.37 -8.01
N GLY A 198 -10.26 -3.27 -8.13
CA GLY A 198 -10.06 -2.47 -9.33
C GLY A 198 -10.90 -1.20 -9.31
N GLY A 199 -10.65 -0.29 -10.23
CA GLY A 199 -11.24 1.03 -10.21
C GLY A 199 -11.49 1.64 -11.60
N PRO A 200 -11.76 2.95 -11.66
CA PRO A 200 -12.17 3.65 -12.88
C PRO A 200 -11.20 3.57 -14.07
N TRP A 201 -9.93 3.23 -13.83
CA TRP A 201 -8.92 3.05 -14.88
C TRP A 201 -9.15 1.79 -15.73
N PHE A 202 -9.91 0.80 -15.23
CA PHE A 202 -10.32 -0.35 -16.02
C PHE A 202 -11.55 0.03 -16.85
N ARG A 203 -11.34 0.34 -18.13
CA ARG A 203 -12.35 0.86 -19.05
C ARG A 203 -13.65 0.03 -19.04
N GLY A 204 -14.77 0.70 -18.88
CA GLY A 204 -16.12 0.10 -18.87
C GLY A 204 -16.53 -0.51 -17.53
N GLN A 205 -15.67 -0.57 -16.54
CA GLN A 205 -15.96 -1.15 -15.21
C GLN A 205 -16.07 -0.12 -14.08
N TYR A 206 -15.75 1.16 -14.34
CA TYR A 206 -15.74 2.22 -13.34
C TYR A 206 -17.09 2.43 -12.62
N LEU A 207 -18.22 2.07 -13.26
CA LEU A 207 -19.54 2.16 -12.63
C LEU A 207 -19.72 1.20 -11.45
N ASN A 208 -18.85 0.21 -11.31
CA ASN A 208 -18.89 -0.78 -10.22
C ASN A 208 -18.14 -0.31 -8.97
N THR A 209 -17.59 0.92 -8.98
CA THR A 209 -16.86 1.49 -7.84
C THR A 209 -17.67 2.62 -7.21
N ARG A 210 -17.82 2.55 -5.88
CA ARG A 210 -18.60 3.54 -5.11
C ARG A 210 -18.04 4.96 -5.23
N HIS A 211 -16.71 5.08 -5.15
CA HIS A 211 -16.02 6.37 -5.15
C HIS A 211 -15.46 6.72 -6.52
N ALA A 212 -16.02 6.16 -7.61
CA ALA A 212 -15.59 6.46 -8.98
C ALA A 212 -15.54 7.96 -9.27
N GLY A 213 -16.53 8.73 -8.78
CA GLY A 213 -16.57 10.18 -8.98
C GLY A 213 -15.38 10.92 -8.36
N ALA A 214 -14.95 10.52 -7.16
CA ALA A 214 -13.77 11.10 -6.50
C ALA A 214 -12.49 10.82 -7.30
N TRP A 215 -12.33 9.59 -7.78
CA TRP A 215 -11.17 9.21 -8.60
C TRP A 215 -11.14 9.98 -9.92
N VAL A 216 -12.27 10.05 -10.64
CA VAL A 216 -12.37 10.77 -11.92
C VAL A 216 -12.11 12.27 -11.75
N ALA A 217 -12.58 12.87 -10.65
CA ALA A 217 -12.29 14.26 -10.35
C ALA A 217 -10.78 14.50 -10.17
N MET A 218 -10.11 13.63 -9.39
CA MET A 218 -8.66 13.71 -9.17
C MET A 218 -7.87 13.46 -10.45
N TRP A 219 -8.30 12.49 -11.27
CA TRP A 219 -7.71 12.22 -12.58
C TRP A 219 -7.77 13.42 -13.53
N ASN A 220 -8.93 14.10 -13.59
CA ASN A 220 -9.09 15.28 -14.43
C ASN A 220 -8.24 16.45 -13.92
N GLU A 221 -8.17 16.62 -12.61
CA GLU A 221 -7.31 17.63 -11.99
C GLU A 221 -5.84 17.38 -12.33
N GLN A 222 -5.35 16.15 -12.16
CA GLN A 222 -3.98 15.75 -12.46
C GLN A 222 -3.58 16.08 -13.90
N LYS A 223 -4.45 15.84 -14.89
CA LYS A 223 -4.20 16.15 -16.31
C LYS A 223 -4.02 17.63 -16.61
N THR A 224 -4.49 18.51 -15.76
CA THR A 224 -4.33 19.96 -15.97
C THR A 224 -2.97 20.47 -15.53
N PHE A 225 -2.18 19.65 -14.83
CA PHE A 225 -0.84 19.97 -14.30
C PHE A 225 0.31 19.27 -15.05
N GLU A 226 0.02 18.36 -15.99
CA GLU A 226 0.97 17.80 -16.95
C GLU A 226 1.10 18.71 -18.17
#